data_6ee89196bc950f064671e99ece643537
#
_entry.id   6ee89196bc950f064671e99ece643537
#
_cell.length_a   1.000
_cell.length_b   1.000
_cell.length_c   1.000
_cell.angle_alpha   90.00
_cell.angle_beta   90.00
_cell.angle_gamma   90.00
#
_symmetry.space_group_name_H-M   'P 1'
#
loop_
_entity.id
_entity.type
_entity.pdbx_description
1 polymer ?
#
loop_
_entity_poly.entity_id
_entity_poly.type
_entity_poly.pdbx_seq_one_letter_code
_entity_poly.pdbx_strand_id
1 'polypeptide(L)'
;MGVIMDNKFGNYMRKLRKEKGLTLKQVEKAAEVSNAYLSQIERGQRNPPHPDILKRLAKAYEVTHRELLIAAGYLEDPEEQVQREKIERAFQHVTTDPHFKHGTRLRDGHLSLEAKRFIVEMYEKMANRKLLA
;
A
#
# COMPACT_ATOMS: atom_id res chain seq x y z
N MET A 1 -19.84 -9.13 15.05
CA MET A 1 -19.02 -9.62 13.93
C MET A 1 -18.02 -8.57 13.49
N GLY A 2 -16.75 -8.88 13.57
CA GLY A 2 -15.72 -7.93 13.22
C GLY A 2 -15.60 -7.71 11.71
N VAL A 3 -15.16 -6.53 11.33
CA VAL A 3 -14.74 -6.25 9.97
C VAL A 3 -13.50 -7.10 9.71
N ILE A 4 -13.44 -7.78 8.58
CA ILE A 4 -12.24 -8.47 8.17
C ILE A 4 -11.20 -7.41 7.87
N MET A 5 -10.27 -7.22 8.80
CA MET A 5 -9.18 -6.29 8.59
C MET A 5 -8.13 -6.95 7.70
N ASP A 6 -7.70 -6.20 6.70
CA ASP A 6 -6.60 -6.62 5.85
C ASP A 6 -5.33 -6.70 6.68
N ASN A 7 -4.81 -7.91 6.86
CA ASN A 7 -3.61 -8.15 7.67
C ASN A 7 -2.33 -8.18 6.83
N LYS A 8 -2.25 -7.33 5.83
CA LYS A 8 -1.08 -7.28 4.96
C LYS A 8 0.21 -6.98 5.73
N PHE A 9 0.16 -6.00 6.62
CA PHE A 9 1.33 -5.64 7.41
C PHE A 9 1.77 -6.78 8.33
N GLY A 10 0.86 -7.38 9.07
CA GLY A 10 1.16 -8.50 9.97
C GLY A 10 1.75 -9.69 9.22
N ASN A 11 1.16 -10.04 8.09
CA ASN A 11 1.65 -11.13 7.25
C ASN A 11 3.04 -10.82 6.69
N TYR A 12 3.28 -9.58 6.28
CA TYR A 12 4.59 -9.12 5.82
C TYR A 12 5.65 -9.28 6.93
N MET A 13 5.33 -8.83 8.14
CA MET A 13 6.26 -8.92 9.28
C MET A 13 6.57 -10.36 9.66
N ARG A 14 5.56 -11.22 9.65
CA ARG A 14 5.73 -12.65 9.93
C ARG A 14 6.62 -13.32 8.88
N LYS A 15 6.36 -13.05 7.61
CA LYS A 15 7.15 -13.58 6.49
C LYS A 15 8.60 -13.12 6.60
N LEU A 16 8.82 -11.84 6.86
CA LEU A 16 10.15 -11.26 7.03
C LEU A 16 10.89 -11.93 8.17
N ARG A 17 10.23 -12.10 9.32
CA ARG A 17 10.82 -12.76 10.49
C ARG A 17 11.25 -14.20 10.16
N LYS A 18 10.39 -14.95 9.47
CA LYS A 18 10.67 -16.34 9.09
C LYS A 18 11.81 -16.42 8.06
N GLU A 19 11.86 -15.52 7.11
CA GLU A 19 12.94 -15.45 6.13
C GLU A 19 14.28 -15.18 6.79
N LYS A 20 14.30 -14.39 7.87
CA LYS A 20 15.51 -14.11 8.63
C LYS A 20 15.83 -15.20 9.68
N GLY A 21 14.98 -16.21 9.80
CA GLY A 21 15.19 -17.31 10.74
C GLY A 21 15.07 -16.90 12.20
N LEU A 22 14.27 -15.88 12.50
CA LEU A 22 14.16 -15.33 13.86
C LEU A 22 12.90 -15.83 14.55
N THR A 23 13.01 -16.09 15.86
CA THR A 23 11.86 -16.32 16.72
C THR A 23 11.35 -14.98 17.26
N LEU A 24 10.09 -14.97 17.72
CA LEU A 24 9.54 -13.79 18.38
C LEU A 24 10.39 -13.35 19.58
N LYS A 25 10.92 -14.33 20.33
CA LYS A 25 11.77 -14.07 21.47
C LYS A 25 13.07 -13.36 21.09
N GLN A 26 13.66 -13.78 19.98
CA GLN A 26 14.89 -13.17 19.48
C GLN A 26 14.63 -11.71 19.03
N VAL A 27 13.50 -11.47 18.39
CA VAL A 27 13.12 -10.11 17.97
C VAL A 27 12.82 -9.24 19.19
N GLU A 28 12.12 -9.77 20.19
CA GLU A 28 11.87 -9.07 21.45
C GLU A 28 13.17 -8.57 22.09
N LYS A 29 14.14 -9.45 22.17
CA LYS A 29 15.45 -9.12 22.75
C LYS A 29 16.19 -8.07 21.92
N ALA A 30 16.18 -8.21 20.61
CA ALA A 30 16.92 -7.33 19.71
C ALA A 30 16.26 -5.94 19.57
N ALA A 31 14.94 -5.89 19.51
CA ALA A 31 14.19 -4.65 19.27
C ALA A 31 13.65 -3.99 20.55
N GLU A 32 13.76 -4.66 21.68
CA GLU A 32 13.20 -4.21 22.96
C GLU A 32 11.68 -3.96 22.87
N VAL A 33 10.99 -4.88 22.20
CA VAL A 33 9.55 -4.86 22.01
C VAL A 33 8.98 -6.18 22.50
N SER A 34 7.90 -6.16 23.28
CA SER A 34 7.36 -7.37 23.89
C SER A 34 6.96 -8.43 22.86
N ASN A 35 7.23 -9.68 23.16
CA ASN A 35 6.82 -10.83 22.36
C ASN A 35 5.31 -10.84 22.12
N ALA A 36 4.53 -10.55 23.17
CA ALA A 36 3.06 -10.49 23.05
C ALA A 36 2.61 -9.42 22.05
N TYR A 37 3.24 -8.23 22.08
CA TYR A 37 2.96 -7.16 21.15
C TYR A 37 3.29 -7.56 19.71
N LEU A 38 4.47 -8.15 19.49
CA LEU A 38 4.90 -8.64 18.19
C LEU A 38 3.93 -9.69 17.63
N SER A 39 3.51 -10.62 18.48
CA SER A 39 2.53 -11.64 18.10
C SER A 39 1.20 -11.03 17.68
N GLN A 40 0.73 -10.02 18.40
CA GLN A 40 -0.50 -9.32 18.07
C GLN A 40 -0.40 -8.58 16.73
N ILE A 41 0.74 -7.98 16.45
CA ILE A 41 1.00 -7.32 15.16
C ILE A 41 0.94 -8.34 14.02
N GLU A 42 1.63 -9.48 14.17
CA GLU A 42 1.65 -10.52 13.14
C GLU A 42 0.28 -11.13 12.88
N ARG A 43 -0.58 -11.18 13.89
CA ARG A 43 -1.95 -11.69 13.76
C ARG A 43 -2.97 -10.64 13.33
N GLY A 44 -2.53 -9.41 13.11
CA GLY A 44 -3.44 -8.33 12.70
C GLY A 44 -4.34 -7.81 13.81
N GLN A 45 -4.00 -8.07 15.07
CA GLN A 45 -4.79 -7.63 16.23
C GLN A 45 -4.43 -6.21 16.69
N ARG A 46 -3.44 -5.62 16.07
CA ARG A 46 -3.00 -4.26 16.33
C ARG A 46 -2.68 -3.54 15.04
N ASN A 47 -2.85 -2.22 15.06
CA ASN A 47 -2.39 -1.36 13.98
C ASN A 47 -0.87 -1.43 13.86
N PRO A 48 -0.31 -1.07 12.68
CA PRO A 48 1.14 -0.98 12.52
C PRO A 48 1.76 -0.09 13.60
N PRO A 49 2.97 -0.46 14.09
CA PRO A 49 3.63 0.30 15.14
C PRO A 49 4.00 1.72 14.73
N HIS A 50 4.18 2.58 15.71
CA HIS A 50 4.73 3.91 15.51
C HIS A 50 6.10 3.83 14.80
N PRO A 51 6.47 4.85 13.98
CA PRO A 51 7.75 4.87 13.27
C PRO A 51 8.99 4.62 14.15
N ASP A 52 8.99 5.07 15.39
CA ASP A 52 10.11 4.82 16.31
C ASP A 52 10.30 3.33 16.62
N ILE A 53 9.21 2.61 16.78
CA ILE A 53 9.24 1.16 17.00
C ILE A 53 9.67 0.46 15.72
N LEU A 54 9.17 0.90 14.57
CA LEU A 54 9.58 0.37 13.27
C LEU A 54 11.09 0.52 13.04
N LYS A 55 11.67 1.62 13.50
CA LYS A 55 13.11 1.84 13.40
C LYS A 55 13.91 0.76 14.17
N ARG A 56 13.46 0.41 15.38
CA ARG A 56 14.08 -0.64 16.17
C ARG A 56 13.89 -2.02 15.54
N LEU A 57 12.69 -2.28 15.00
CA LEU A 57 12.40 -3.52 14.31
C LEU A 57 13.22 -3.66 13.02
N ALA A 58 13.43 -2.57 12.29
CA ALA A 58 14.25 -2.58 11.10
C ALA A 58 15.67 -3.07 11.37
N LYS A 59 16.26 -2.63 12.48
CA LYS A 59 17.59 -3.13 12.91
C LYS A 59 17.55 -4.61 13.23
N ALA A 60 16.53 -5.06 13.95
CA ALA A 60 16.40 -6.48 14.34
C ALA A 60 16.23 -7.39 13.13
N TYR A 61 15.49 -6.96 12.12
CA TYR A 61 15.27 -7.74 10.90
C TYR A 61 16.32 -7.51 9.81
N GLU A 62 17.27 -6.62 10.04
CA GLU A 62 18.29 -6.24 9.06
C GLU A 62 17.72 -5.75 7.74
N VAL A 63 16.71 -4.90 7.85
CA VAL A 63 16.09 -4.19 6.71
C VAL A 63 16.16 -2.70 6.96
N THR A 64 15.86 -1.91 5.94
CA THR A 64 15.86 -0.44 6.10
C THR A 64 14.60 0.03 6.83
N HIS A 65 14.73 1.12 7.56
CA HIS A 65 13.60 1.78 8.20
C HIS A 65 12.54 2.17 7.14
N ARG A 66 13.02 2.62 5.98
CA ARG A 66 12.16 2.98 4.85
C ARG A 66 11.27 1.82 4.40
N GLU A 67 11.82 0.62 4.28
CA GLU A 67 11.05 -0.57 3.89
C GLU A 67 9.90 -0.83 4.85
N LEU A 68 10.15 -0.73 6.16
CA LEU A 68 9.10 -0.94 7.15
C LEU A 68 8.08 0.20 7.16
N LEU A 69 8.50 1.44 6.92
CA LEU A 69 7.58 2.57 6.81
C LEU A 69 6.63 2.42 5.62
N ILE A 70 7.15 1.94 4.49
CA ILE A 70 6.33 1.64 3.31
C ILE A 70 5.34 0.52 3.63
N ALA A 71 5.82 -0.58 4.21
CA ALA A 71 4.98 -1.72 4.55
C ALA A 71 3.87 -1.35 5.53
N ALA A 72 4.14 -0.44 6.46
CA ALA A 72 3.18 0.02 7.46
C ALA A 72 2.21 1.09 6.94
N GLY A 73 2.44 1.61 5.72
CA GLY A 73 1.58 2.64 5.14
C GLY A 73 1.94 4.07 5.51
N TYR A 74 3.06 4.31 6.18
CA TYR A 74 3.52 5.67 6.51
C TYR A 74 4.17 6.37 5.32
N LEU A 75 4.75 5.61 4.40
CA LEU A 75 5.32 6.11 3.16
C LEU A 75 4.72 5.33 1.99
N GLU A 76 4.51 6.02 0.87
CA GLU A 76 4.03 5.39 -0.34
C GLU A 76 5.19 4.72 -1.08
N ASP A 77 4.94 3.52 -1.61
CA ASP A 77 5.90 2.83 -2.47
C ASP A 77 6.12 3.68 -3.74
N PRO A 78 7.38 3.94 -4.13
CA PRO A 78 7.65 4.74 -5.33
C PRO A 78 7.01 4.17 -6.60
N GLU A 79 6.93 2.86 -6.74
CA GLU A 79 6.29 2.24 -7.91
C GLU A 79 4.79 2.47 -7.90
N GLU A 80 4.15 2.32 -6.74
CA GLU A 80 2.72 2.60 -6.59
C GLU A 80 2.42 4.08 -6.84
N GLN A 81 3.28 4.96 -6.37
CA GLN A 81 3.16 6.40 -6.60
C GLN A 81 3.20 6.72 -8.09
N VAL A 82 4.15 6.16 -8.82
CA VAL A 82 4.27 6.35 -10.27
C VAL A 82 3.02 5.84 -10.99
N GLN A 83 2.51 4.66 -10.61
CA GLN A 83 1.30 4.12 -11.20
C GLN A 83 0.08 4.99 -10.92
N ARG A 84 -0.05 5.47 -9.68
CA ARG A 84 -1.15 6.36 -9.31
C ARG A 84 -1.12 7.65 -10.13
N GLU A 85 0.04 8.26 -10.27
CA GLU A 85 0.20 9.49 -11.06
C GLU A 85 -0.12 9.27 -12.54
N LYS A 86 0.26 8.12 -13.09
CA LYS A 86 -0.10 7.74 -14.47
C LYS A 86 -1.61 7.65 -14.64
N ILE A 87 -2.29 6.97 -13.73
CA ILE A 87 -3.74 6.80 -13.78
C ILE A 87 -4.43 8.16 -13.65
N GLU A 88 -3.99 9.01 -12.73
CA GLU A 88 -4.57 10.35 -12.55
C GLU A 88 -4.41 11.21 -13.80
N ARG A 89 -3.24 11.21 -14.43
CA ARG A 89 -3.01 11.96 -15.67
C ARG A 89 -3.84 11.43 -16.82
N ALA A 90 -3.92 10.10 -16.96
CA ALA A 90 -4.72 9.46 -17.99
C ALA A 90 -6.22 9.77 -17.79
N PHE A 91 -6.68 9.72 -16.55
CA PHE A 91 -8.07 10.04 -16.20
C PHE A 91 -8.39 11.51 -16.54
N GLN A 92 -7.49 12.43 -16.24
CA GLN A 92 -7.65 13.83 -16.59
C GLN A 92 -7.78 14.00 -18.10
N HIS A 93 -6.97 13.29 -18.88
CA HIS A 93 -7.06 13.30 -20.33
C HIS A 93 -8.42 12.83 -20.82
N VAL A 94 -8.91 11.71 -20.29
CA VAL A 94 -10.23 11.14 -20.65
C VAL A 94 -11.34 12.12 -20.34
N THR A 95 -11.32 12.73 -19.16
CA THR A 95 -12.42 13.60 -18.71
C THR A 95 -12.41 14.98 -19.40
N THR A 96 -11.33 15.33 -20.06
CA THR A 96 -11.22 16.59 -20.82
C THR A 96 -11.39 16.38 -22.33
N ASP A 97 -11.55 15.14 -22.79
CA ASP A 97 -11.78 14.85 -24.19
C ASP A 97 -13.21 15.31 -24.58
N PRO A 98 -13.36 16.23 -25.57
CA PRO A 98 -14.65 16.70 -26.00
C PRO A 98 -15.58 15.60 -26.55
N HIS A 99 -15.01 14.50 -27.01
CA HIS A 99 -15.75 13.36 -27.54
C HIS A 99 -16.28 12.42 -26.48
N PHE A 100 -15.88 12.61 -25.22
CA PHE A 100 -16.32 11.80 -24.09
C PHE A 100 -17.44 12.54 -23.35
N LYS A 101 -18.68 12.17 -23.63
CA LYS A 101 -19.89 12.91 -23.22
C LYS A 101 -20.07 13.16 -21.73
N HIS A 102 -19.50 12.30 -20.88
CA HIS A 102 -19.67 12.37 -19.43
C HIS A 102 -18.39 12.76 -18.69
N GLY A 103 -17.39 13.22 -19.42
CA GLY A 103 -16.07 13.52 -18.83
C GLY A 103 -16.12 14.52 -17.69
N THR A 104 -16.89 15.59 -17.82
CA THR A 104 -17.00 16.62 -16.78
C THR A 104 -17.62 16.08 -15.50
N ARG A 105 -18.66 15.25 -15.59
CA ARG A 105 -19.29 14.62 -14.43
C ARG A 105 -18.33 13.70 -13.69
N LEU A 106 -17.56 12.91 -14.44
CA LEU A 106 -16.60 11.98 -13.86
C LEU A 106 -15.46 12.71 -13.18
N ARG A 107 -15.00 13.82 -13.77
CA ARG A 107 -13.93 14.63 -13.21
C ARG A 107 -14.30 15.24 -11.87
N ASP A 108 -15.55 15.70 -11.73
CA ASP A 108 -16.03 16.34 -10.52
C ASP A 108 -16.48 15.34 -9.46
N GLY A 109 -16.55 14.06 -9.79
CA GLY A 109 -16.92 12.99 -8.86
C GLY A 109 -15.76 12.52 -8.01
N HIS A 110 -16.08 11.98 -6.83
CA HIS A 110 -15.09 11.37 -5.96
C HIS A 110 -14.96 9.88 -6.29
N LEU A 111 -14.10 9.58 -7.27
CA LEU A 111 -13.86 8.21 -7.71
C LEU A 111 -12.60 7.64 -7.10
N SER A 112 -12.65 6.35 -6.77
CA SER A 112 -11.47 5.61 -6.34
C SER A 112 -10.46 5.48 -7.48
N LEU A 113 -9.21 5.19 -7.14
CA LEU A 113 -8.18 4.98 -8.14
C LEU A 113 -8.51 3.80 -9.06
N GLU A 114 -9.09 2.73 -8.51
CA GLU A 114 -9.52 1.57 -9.30
C GLU A 114 -10.61 1.93 -10.30
N ALA A 115 -11.58 2.74 -9.89
CA ALA A 115 -12.64 3.22 -10.77
C ALA A 115 -12.07 4.08 -11.89
N LYS A 116 -11.13 4.97 -11.58
CA LYS A 116 -10.44 5.79 -12.57
C LYS A 116 -9.67 4.94 -13.58
N ARG A 117 -8.95 3.95 -13.09
CA ARG A 117 -8.22 3.01 -13.95
C ARG A 117 -9.16 2.29 -14.91
N PHE A 118 -10.27 1.78 -14.40
CA PHE A 118 -11.28 1.10 -15.23
C PHE A 118 -11.82 2.01 -16.32
N ILE A 119 -12.14 3.25 -15.99
CA ILE A 119 -12.65 4.23 -16.95
C ILE A 119 -11.60 4.52 -18.03
N VAL A 120 -10.34 4.69 -17.65
CA VAL A 120 -9.24 4.91 -18.59
C VAL A 120 -9.08 3.71 -19.53
N GLU A 121 -9.07 2.49 -19.00
CA GLU A 121 -8.95 1.28 -19.81
C GLU A 121 -10.09 1.12 -20.79
N MET A 122 -11.30 1.44 -20.37
CA MET A 122 -12.48 1.43 -21.25
C MET A 122 -12.33 2.47 -22.36
N TYR A 123 -11.90 3.67 -22.02
CA TYR A 123 -11.65 4.74 -22.98
C TYR A 123 -10.58 4.34 -24.01
N GLU A 124 -9.48 3.73 -23.54
CA GLU A 124 -8.41 3.26 -24.43
C GLU A 124 -8.93 2.30 -25.50
N LYS A 125 -9.82 1.39 -25.10
CA LYS A 125 -10.44 0.44 -26.04
C LYS A 125 -11.36 1.13 -27.05
N MET A 126 -12.17 2.07 -26.56
CA MET A 126 -13.13 2.79 -27.41
C MET A 126 -12.45 3.75 -28.39
N ALA A 127 -11.40 4.43 -27.93
CA ALA A 127 -10.68 5.42 -28.72
C ALA A 127 -9.50 4.82 -29.51
N ASN A 128 -9.21 3.53 -29.32
CA ASN A 128 -8.06 2.85 -29.90
C ASN A 128 -6.74 3.58 -29.60
N ARG A 129 -6.58 4.02 -28.37
CA ARG A 129 -5.41 4.73 -27.87
C ARG A 129 -4.89 4.05 -26.60
N LYS A 130 -3.59 4.20 -26.32
CA LYS A 130 -3.01 3.74 -25.06
C LYS A 130 -2.49 4.92 -24.27
N LEU A 131 -2.99 5.07 -23.04
CA LEU A 131 -2.60 6.12 -22.11
C LEU A 131 -1.79 5.61 -20.94
N LEU A 132 -1.97 4.32 -20.58
CA LEU A 132 -1.34 3.69 -19.42
C LEU A 132 -0.11 2.84 -19.77
N ALA A 133 0.26 2.77 -21.02
CA ALA A 133 1.40 1.98 -21.46
C ALA A 133 2.74 2.59 -21.02
#